data_3ca579e45679fc58ac2f011d529bb9c4
#
_entry.id   3ca579e45679fc58ac2f011d529bb9c4
#
_cell.length_a   1.000
_cell.length_b   1.000
_cell.length_c   1.000
_cell.angle_alpha   90.00
_cell.angle_beta   90.00
_cell.angle_gamma   90.00
#
_symmetry.space_group_name_H-M   'P 1'
#
loop_
_entity.id
_entity.type
_entity.pdbx_description
1 polymer ?
#
loop_
_entity_poly.entity_id
_entity_poly.type
_entity_poly.pdbx_seq_one_letter_code
_entity_poly.pdbx_strand_id
1 'polypeptide(L)'
;MKSIVIDLDHTICIPNLDMPDTYHRYAKAKPVTEIIDKMKELKYNGFKIVIATSRRMVTHSGDINKIIEDVGQVTTDWLKEHDVPYDELIWGKPYSSTYYVDDKAM
;
A
#
# COMPACT_ATOMS: atom_id res chain seq x y z
N MET A 1 1.95 -6.21 -21.12
CA MET A 1 2.33 -6.58 -19.74
C MET A 1 1.10 -6.56 -18.83
N LYS A 2 0.93 -7.60 -18.08
CA LYS A 2 -0.16 -7.65 -17.12
C LYS A 2 0.19 -6.84 -15.89
N SER A 3 -0.80 -6.15 -15.34
CA SER A 3 -0.59 -5.39 -14.12
C SER A 3 -1.70 -5.64 -13.12
N ILE A 4 -1.38 -5.43 -11.85
CA ILE A 4 -2.34 -5.57 -10.77
C ILE A 4 -2.21 -4.38 -9.84
N VAL A 5 -3.33 -3.86 -9.38
CA VAL A 5 -3.38 -2.77 -8.42
C VAL A 5 -3.85 -3.35 -7.10
N ILE A 6 -3.07 -3.16 -6.05
CA ILE A 6 -3.32 -3.73 -4.74
C ILE A 6 -3.40 -2.61 -3.71
N ASP A 7 -4.41 -2.67 -2.87
CA ASP A 7 -4.58 -1.71 -1.78
C ASP A 7 -3.55 -1.97 -0.68
N LEU A 8 -3.21 -0.95 0.06
CA LEU A 8 -2.19 -1.04 1.11
C LEU A 8 -2.79 -1.44 2.46
N ASP A 9 -3.52 -0.53 3.11
CA ASP A 9 -4.05 -0.79 4.45
C ASP A 9 -5.17 -1.81 4.42
N HIS A 10 -5.10 -2.77 5.33
CA HIS A 10 -6.03 -3.89 5.47
C HIS A 10 -5.94 -4.90 4.32
N THR A 11 -4.93 -4.80 3.48
CA THR A 11 -4.64 -5.78 2.43
C THR A 11 -3.19 -6.25 2.54
N ILE A 12 -2.23 -5.36 2.39
CA ILE A 12 -0.80 -5.68 2.49
C ILE A 12 -0.32 -5.58 3.94
N CYS A 13 -0.91 -4.67 4.70
CA CYS A 13 -0.57 -4.46 6.09
C CYS A 13 -1.81 -4.09 6.90
N ILE A 14 -1.69 -4.26 8.21
CA ILE A 14 -2.75 -3.86 9.14
C ILE A 14 -2.16 -2.83 10.09
N PRO A 15 -2.56 -1.55 9.97
CA PRO A 15 -2.06 -0.52 10.87
C PRO A 15 -2.38 -0.81 12.32
N ASN A 16 -1.51 -0.39 13.22
CA ASN A 16 -1.74 -0.55 14.65
C ASN A 16 -2.47 0.68 15.19
N LEU A 17 -3.79 0.59 15.21
CA LEU A 17 -4.64 1.71 15.61
C LEU A 17 -4.58 2.03 17.10
N ASP A 18 -3.96 1.16 17.90
CA ASP A 18 -3.77 1.41 19.32
C ASP A 18 -2.62 2.37 19.59
N MET A 19 -1.76 2.60 18.61
CA MET A 19 -0.67 3.55 18.75
C MET A 19 -1.19 4.97 18.75
N PRO A 20 -0.67 5.83 19.64
CA PRO A 20 -1.21 7.20 19.80
C PRO A 20 -0.85 8.14 18.65
N ASP A 21 0.24 7.90 17.95
CA ASP A 21 0.65 8.79 16.86
C ASP A 21 0.64 8.10 15.50
N THR A 22 0.49 8.92 14.48
CA THR A 22 0.37 8.44 13.10
C THR A 22 1.61 7.69 12.65
N TYR A 23 2.78 8.19 13.00
CA TYR A 23 4.02 7.55 12.58
C TYR A 23 4.08 6.09 13.04
N HIS A 24 3.86 5.86 14.33
CA HIS A 24 3.96 4.51 14.89
C HIS A 24 2.84 3.59 14.43
N ARG A 25 1.66 4.12 14.14
CA ARG A 25 0.58 3.32 13.57
C ARG A 25 1.04 2.60 12.32
N TYR A 26 1.73 3.31 11.46
CA TYR A 26 2.14 2.77 10.18
C TYR A 26 3.50 2.07 10.25
N ALA A 27 4.43 2.61 11.04
CA ALA A 27 5.73 1.97 11.23
C ALA A 27 5.59 0.59 11.87
N LYS A 28 4.61 0.44 12.75
CA LYS A 28 4.35 -0.82 13.47
C LYS A 28 3.22 -1.63 12.85
N ALA A 29 2.81 -1.31 11.63
CA ALA A 29 1.77 -2.06 10.95
C ALA A 29 2.21 -3.51 10.79
N LYS A 30 1.25 -4.41 10.97
CA LYS A 30 1.52 -5.84 10.84
C LYS A 30 1.48 -6.25 9.38
N PRO A 31 2.51 -6.91 8.86
CA PRO A 31 2.47 -7.37 7.47
C PRO A 31 1.51 -8.53 7.29
N VAL A 32 0.79 -8.55 6.17
CA VAL A 32 -0.04 -9.67 5.78
C VAL A 32 0.81 -10.54 4.87
N THR A 33 1.51 -11.48 5.46
CA THR A 33 2.54 -12.24 4.76
C THR A 33 2.01 -13.04 3.57
N GLU A 34 0.77 -13.55 3.66
CA GLU A 34 0.17 -14.29 2.56
C GLU A 34 0.02 -13.42 1.32
N ILE A 35 -0.36 -12.17 1.50
CA ILE A 35 -0.50 -11.22 0.39
C ILE A 35 0.88 -10.84 -0.16
N ILE A 36 1.83 -10.57 0.72
CA ILE A 36 3.19 -10.22 0.29
C ILE A 36 3.82 -11.36 -0.50
N ASP A 37 3.63 -12.59 -0.04
CA ASP A 37 4.15 -13.77 -0.75
C ASP A 37 3.50 -13.90 -2.12
N LYS A 38 2.20 -13.65 -2.21
CA LYS A 38 1.50 -13.68 -3.49
C LYS A 38 2.01 -12.58 -4.42
N MET A 39 2.33 -11.42 -3.89
CA MET A 39 2.91 -10.33 -4.68
C MET A 39 4.27 -10.72 -5.24
N LYS A 40 5.09 -11.41 -4.43
CA LYS A 40 6.39 -11.91 -4.91
C LYS A 40 6.23 -12.92 -6.05
N GLU A 41 5.24 -13.79 -5.94
CA GLU A 41 4.93 -14.75 -6.99
C GLU A 41 4.48 -14.06 -8.26
N LEU A 42 3.60 -13.06 -8.14
CA LEU A 42 3.13 -12.30 -9.28
C LEU A 42 4.27 -11.54 -9.95
N LYS A 43 5.14 -10.94 -9.16
CA LYS A 43 6.30 -10.24 -9.70
C LYS A 43 7.23 -11.20 -10.44
N TYR A 44 7.46 -12.36 -9.87
CA TYR A 44 8.27 -13.39 -10.51
C TYR A 44 7.68 -13.80 -11.86
N ASN A 45 6.35 -13.80 -11.96
CA ASN A 45 5.64 -14.18 -13.19
C ASN A 45 5.45 -13.01 -14.16
N GLY A 46 6.13 -11.91 -13.93
CA GLY A 46 6.17 -10.81 -14.89
C GLY A 46 5.07 -9.77 -14.74
N PHE A 47 4.30 -9.80 -13.65
CA PHE A 47 3.29 -8.79 -13.42
C PHE A 47 3.91 -7.47 -12.97
N LYS A 48 3.34 -6.38 -13.46
CA LYS A 48 3.61 -5.06 -12.90
C LYS A 48 2.73 -4.90 -11.66
N ILE A 49 3.32 -4.54 -10.54
CA ILE A 49 2.58 -4.40 -9.29
C ILE A 49 2.50 -2.93 -8.92
N VAL A 50 1.26 -2.45 -8.76
CA VAL A 50 0.98 -1.07 -8.36
C VAL A 50 0.30 -1.12 -7.01
N ILE A 51 0.86 -0.41 -6.03
CA ILE A 51 0.21 -0.25 -4.73
C ILE A 51 -0.52 1.08 -4.77
N ALA A 52 -1.82 1.07 -4.49
CA ALA A 52 -2.63 2.27 -4.45
C ALA A 52 -3.15 2.44 -3.02
N THR A 53 -3.02 3.64 -2.47
CA THR A 53 -3.41 3.88 -1.09
C THR A 53 -4.28 5.13 -0.97
N SER A 54 -5.29 5.04 -0.10
CA SER A 54 -6.09 6.18 0.32
C SER A 54 -5.66 6.70 1.69
N ARG A 55 -4.48 6.27 2.14
CA ARG A 55 -3.96 6.63 3.46
C ARG A 55 -3.96 8.14 3.64
N ARG A 56 -4.57 8.59 4.74
CA ARG A 56 -4.68 10.00 5.14
C ARG A 56 -5.43 10.91 4.16
N MET A 57 -6.19 10.34 3.23
CA MET A 57 -7.00 11.11 2.27
C MET A 57 -8.03 12.00 2.96
N VAL A 58 -8.74 11.46 3.93
CA VAL A 58 -9.76 12.23 4.65
C VAL A 58 -9.10 13.35 5.47
N THR A 59 -8.02 13.01 6.17
CA THR A 59 -7.31 13.96 7.04
C THR A 59 -6.83 15.20 6.29
N HIS A 60 -6.34 15.02 5.08
CA HIS A 60 -5.75 16.11 4.29
C HIS A 60 -6.65 16.56 3.14
N SER A 61 -7.91 16.15 3.15
CA SER A 61 -8.89 16.55 2.13
C SER A 61 -8.39 16.31 0.71
N GLY A 62 -7.68 15.20 0.50
CA GLY A 62 -7.17 14.81 -0.80
C GLY A 62 -5.93 15.54 -1.27
N ASP A 63 -5.32 16.36 -0.44
CA ASP A 63 -4.09 17.08 -0.80
C ASP A 63 -2.90 16.11 -0.80
N ILE A 64 -2.50 15.69 -1.98
CA ILE A 64 -1.47 14.67 -2.15
C ILE A 64 -0.12 15.10 -1.55
N ASN A 65 0.24 16.36 -1.71
CA ASN A 65 1.52 16.85 -1.17
C ASN A 65 1.55 16.75 0.36
N LYS A 66 0.43 17.09 1.00
CA LYS A 66 0.33 16.99 2.46
C LYS A 66 0.35 15.53 2.92
N ILE A 67 -0.28 14.65 2.16
CA ILE A 67 -0.29 13.22 2.47
C ILE A 67 1.13 12.66 2.43
N ILE A 68 1.86 12.94 1.38
CA ILE A 68 3.23 12.45 1.22
C ILE A 68 4.14 13.03 2.32
N GLU A 69 3.96 14.29 2.64
CA GLU A 69 4.72 14.94 3.71
C GLU A 69 4.45 14.28 5.07
N ASP A 70 3.20 13.89 5.31
CA ASP A 70 2.78 13.25 6.56
C ASP A 70 3.27 11.80 6.65
N VAL A 71 2.99 10.98 5.65
CA VAL A 71 3.18 9.52 5.74
C VAL A 71 4.01 8.91 4.62
N GLY A 72 4.59 9.71 3.75
CA GLY A 72 5.37 9.19 2.63
C GLY A 72 6.56 8.36 3.07
N GLN A 73 7.39 8.92 3.94
CA GLN A 73 8.61 8.26 4.38
C GLN A 73 8.31 7.00 5.19
N VAL A 74 7.37 7.07 6.13
CA VAL A 74 7.06 5.89 6.95
C VAL A 74 6.50 4.76 6.09
N THR A 75 5.75 5.10 5.04
CA THR A 75 5.19 4.10 4.13
C THR A 75 6.27 3.41 3.32
N THR A 76 7.15 4.18 2.69
CA THR A 76 8.21 3.58 1.86
C THR A 76 9.21 2.81 2.71
N ASP A 77 9.52 3.29 3.90
CA ASP A 77 10.40 2.58 4.83
C ASP A 77 9.81 1.24 5.24
N TRP A 78 8.50 1.22 5.53
CA TRP A 78 7.82 -0.01 5.90
C TRP A 78 7.84 -1.03 4.77
N LEU A 79 7.55 -0.57 3.55
CA LEU A 79 7.55 -1.46 2.39
C LEU A 79 8.93 -2.06 2.16
N LYS A 80 9.98 -1.28 2.34
CA LYS A 80 11.35 -1.75 2.21
C LYS A 80 11.72 -2.73 3.32
N GLU A 81 11.35 -2.41 4.56
CA GLU A 81 11.64 -3.26 5.72
C GLU A 81 11.05 -4.65 5.56
N HIS A 82 9.83 -4.73 5.01
CA HIS A 82 9.13 -6.01 4.84
C HIS A 82 9.32 -6.63 3.46
N ASP A 83 10.24 -6.08 2.67
CA ASP A 83 10.62 -6.63 1.38
C ASP A 83 9.41 -6.82 0.45
N VAL A 84 8.53 -5.82 0.42
CA VAL A 84 7.33 -5.84 -0.41
C VAL A 84 7.70 -5.47 -1.85
N PRO A 85 7.44 -6.34 -2.83
CA PRO A 85 7.77 -6.02 -4.23
C PRO A 85 6.68 -5.14 -4.84
N TYR A 86 7.07 -4.03 -5.47
CA TYR A 86 6.13 -3.20 -6.21
C TYR A 86 6.88 -2.34 -7.20
N ASP A 87 6.17 -1.90 -8.23
CA ASP A 87 6.74 -1.05 -9.28
C ASP A 87 6.33 0.40 -9.13
N GLU A 88 5.11 0.64 -8.63
CA GLU A 88 4.59 1.98 -8.42
C GLU A 88 3.82 2.07 -7.12
N LEU A 89 3.84 3.24 -6.51
CA LEU A 89 3.05 3.56 -5.33
C LEU A 89 2.22 4.79 -5.68
N ILE A 90 0.89 4.62 -5.73
CA ILE A 90 -0.04 5.69 -6.07
C ILE A 90 -0.71 6.21 -4.81
N TRP A 91 -0.60 7.51 -4.61
CA TRP A 91 -1.26 8.20 -3.51
C TRP A 91 -2.58 8.79 -3.97
N GLY A 92 -3.52 8.90 -3.05
CA GLY A 92 -4.77 9.58 -3.36
C GLY A 92 -5.83 8.70 -3.98
N LYS A 93 -5.68 7.39 -3.90
CA LYS A 93 -6.70 6.45 -4.37
C LYS A 93 -8.00 6.68 -3.60
N PRO A 94 -9.16 6.65 -4.28
CA PRO A 94 -10.44 6.67 -3.57
C PRO A 94 -10.52 5.46 -2.65
N TYR A 95 -10.88 5.69 -1.40
CA TYR A 95 -10.83 4.64 -0.40
C TYR A 95 -11.99 3.65 -0.48
N SER A 96 -12.84 3.79 -1.43
CA SER A 96 -13.98 2.88 -1.59
C SER A 96 -13.63 1.55 -2.24
N SER A 97 -12.48 1.43 -2.86
CA SER A 97 -12.14 0.17 -3.52
C SER A 97 -11.01 -0.54 -2.82
N THR A 98 -10.92 -1.84 -3.03
CA THR A 98 -9.90 -2.65 -2.41
C THR A 98 -8.73 -2.88 -3.36
N TYR A 99 -9.01 -3.51 -4.49
CA TYR A 99 -8.00 -3.71 -5.52
C TYR A 99 -8.71 -4.14 -6.81
N TYR A 100 -7.97 -4.09 -7.92
CA TYR A 100 -8.48 -4.60 -9.18
C TYR A 100 -7.31 -4.99 -10.06
N VAL A 101 -7.63 -5.75 -11.09
CA VAL A 101 -6.65 -6.26 -12.03
C VAL A 101 -6.97 -5.73 -13.41
N ASP A 102 -5.99 -5.12 -14.06
CA ASP A 102 -6.21 -4.44 -15.34
C ASP A 102 -6.68 -5.35 -16.45
N ASP A 103 -6.15 -6.56 -16.51
CA ASP A 103 -6.49 -7.51 -17.57
C ASP A 103 -7.35 -8.65 -17.08
N LYS A 104 -7.86 -8.56 -15.90
CA LYS A 104 -8.73 -9.56 -15.30
C LYS A 104 -8.07 -10.92 -15.14
N ALA A 105 -6.79 -10.94 -14.95
CA ALA A 105 -6.05 -12.18 -14.79
C ALA A 105 -6.20 -12.80 -13.39
N MET A 106 -6.80 -12.10 -12.49
CA MET A 106 -6.97 -12.55 -11.12
C MET A 106 -8.41 -12.89 -10.83
#